data_a910367dbae1d2ed2fd4bc491e4ddf38
#
_entry.id   a910367dbae1d2ed2fd4bc491e4ddf38
#
_cell.length_a   1.000
_cell.length_b   1.000
_cell.length_c   1.000
_cell.angle_alpha   90.00
_cell.angle_beta   90.00
_cell.angle_gamma   90.00
#
_symmetry.space_group_name_H-M   'P 1'
#
loop_
_entity.id
_entity.type
_entity.pdbx_description
1 polymer ?
#
loop_
_entity_poly.entity_id
_entity_poly.type
_entity_poly.pdbx_seq_one_letter_code
_entity_poly.pdbx_strand_id
1 'polypeptide(L)'
;EEQEELLDSKVEKEKTFTKLEKDSDVIYQLVEKLKNRLGEETVRVFSPRESHIPEKSYIFTSPANNLQIDNWPIQHKARPKILFEPQPIIMLKQISKLGSDKPPRLFSWGGQKYEISKAIGPERISSNWWLVKKNHENAERHYWQVKSTCGSHFWLFNSRKNSGVNDYKDTWLIQGQF
;
A
#
# COMPACT_ATOMS: atom_id res chain seq x y z
N GLU A 1 25.78 32.84 -27.05
CA GLU A 1 24.59 32.67 -26.20
C GLU A 1 24.14 31.19 -26.13
N GLU A 2 23.79 30.49 -27.23
CA GLU A 2 23.39 29.08 -27.22
C GLU A 2 24.49 28.12 -26.72
N GLN A 3 25.77 28.40 -26.96
CA GLN A 3 26.88 27.60 -26.49
C GLN A 3 27.18 27.78 -24.99
N GLU A 4 26.93 28.96 -24.45
CA GLU A 4 27.05 29.24 -23.01
C GLU A 4 25.94 28.57 -22.20
N GLU A 5 24.70 28.61 -22.66
CA GLU A 5 23.58 27.90 -22.02
C GLU A 5 23.78 26.36 -21.99
N LEU A 6 24.36 25.78 -23.03
CA LEU A 6 24.72 24.37 -23.10
C LEU A 6 25.85 23.98 -22.13
N LEU A 7 26.81 24.87 -21.92
CA LEU A 7 27.90 24.67 -20.96
C LEU A 7 27.39 24.77 -19.52
N ASP A 8 26.57 25.76 -19.20
CA ASP A 8 25.98 25.93 -17.88
C ASP A 8 25.08 24.74 -17.51
N SER A 9 24.26 24.24 -18.45
CA SER A 9 23.43 23.05 -18.21
C SER A 9 24.24 21.77 -17.98
N LYS A 10 25.41 21.63 -18.60
CA LYS A 10 26.33 20.50 -18.35
C LYS A 10 26.99 20.60 -16.98
N VAL A 11 27.43 21.79 -16.60
CA VAL A 11 28.07 22.02 -15.29
C VAL A 11 27.07 21.83 -14.13
N GLU A 12 25.82 22.23 -14.31
CA GLU A 12 24.76 21.96 -13.31
C GLU A 12 24.45 20.46 -13.18
N LYS A 13 24.40 19.74 -14.30
CA LYS A 13 24.21 18.28 -14.29
C LYS A 13 25.37 17.56 -13.60
N GLU A 14 26.62 17.94 -13.87
CA GLU A 14 27.79 17.36 -13.19
C GLU A 14 27.82 17.65 -11.70
N LYS A 15 27.46 18.89 -11.28
CA LYS A 15 27.36 19.24 -9.85
C LYS A 15 26.26 18.46 -9.14
N THR A 16 25.15 18.22 -9.82
CA THR A 16 24.05 17.42 -9.28
C THR A 16 24.44 15.95 -9.16
N PHE A 17 25.15 15.40 -10.14
CA PHE A 17 25.63 14.01 -10.13
C PHE A 17 26.65 13.77 -9.00
N THR A 18 27.64 14.66 -8.85
CA THR A 18 28.63 14.57 -7.77
C THR A 18 28.04 14.73 -6.37
N LYS A 19 26.95 15.50 -6.24
CA LYS A 19 26.21 15.62 -4.98
C LYS A 19 25.44 14.34 -4.64
N LEU A 20 24.79 13.71 -5.63
CA LEU A 20 24.08 12.45 -5.48
C LEU A 20 25.01 11.29 -5.10
N GLU A 21 26.23 11.23 -5.66
CA GLU A 21 27.24 10.24 -5.30
C GLU A 21 27.72 10.41 -3.85
N LYS A 22 28.01 11.65 -3.43
CA LYS A 22 28.40 11.93 -2.03
C LYS A 22 27.28 11.63 -1.03
N ASP A 23 26.04 11.93 -1.39
CA ASP A 23 24.88 11.62 -0.55
C ASP A 23 24.68 10.09 -0.44
N SER A 24 24.97 9.33 -1.51
CA SER A 24 24.96 7.87 -1.47
C SER A 24 25.97 7.32 -0.48
N ASP A 25 27.22 7.79 -0.51
CA ASP A 25 28.28 7.33 0.37
C ASP A 25 27.96 7.59 1.85
N VAL A 26 27.37 8.74 2.15
CA VAL A 26 26.92 9.09 3.51
C VAL A 26 25.82 8.14 3.98
N ILE A 27 24.87 7.83 3.11
CA ILE A 27 23.80 6.88 3.42
C ILE A 27 24.38 5.47 3.66
N TYR A 28 25.30 5.01 2.83
CA TYR A 28 25.98 3.72 3.03
C TYR A 28 26.68 3.66 4.38
N GLN A 29 27.46 4.67 4.73
CA GLN A 29 28.16 4.72 6.03
C GLN A 29 27.17 4.73 7.19
N LEU A 30 26.03 5.42 7.08
CA LEU A 30 24.99 5.41 8.08
C LEU A 30 24.37 4.01 8.25
N VAL A 31 24.02 3.37 7.13
CA VAL A 31 23.47 2.01 7.11
C VAL A 31 24.43 1.02 7.77
N GLU A 32 25.73 1.06 7.44
CA GLU A 32 26.74 0.19 8.06
C GLU A 32 26.85 0.43 9.58
N LYS A 33 26.85 1.70 10.01
CA LYS A 33 26.85 2.01 11.45
C LYS A 33 25.60 1.48 12.17
N LEU A 34 24.45 1.58 11.53
CA LEU A 34 23.19 1.07 12.10
C LEU A 34 23.19 -0.47 12.15
N LYS A 35 23.65 -1.15 11.09
CA LYS A 35 23.79 -2.61 11.09
C LYS A 35 24.71 -3.11 12.19
N ASN A 36 25.87 -2.45 12.37
CA ASN A 36 26.84 -2.82 13.39
C ASN A 36 26.29 -2.65 14.81
N ARG A 37 25.36 -1.70 15.03
CA ARG A 37 24.78 -1.45 16.36
C ARG A 37 23.52 -2.27 16.64
N LEU A 38 22.68 -2.46 15.64
CA LEU A 38 21.34 -3.04 15.80
C LEU A 38 21.24 -4.49 15.28
N GLY A 39 22.26 -4.95 14.57
CA GLY A 39 22.26 -6.24 13.89
C GLY A 39 21.90 -6.10 12.42
N GLU A 40 22.45 -6.99 11.60
CA GLU A 40 22.39 -6.93 10.14
C GLU A 40 20.95 -7.02 9.59
N GLU A 41 20.11 -7.82 10.23
CA GLU A 41 18.72 -8.05 9.84
C GLU A 41 17.74 -6.93 10.22
N THR A 42 18.19 -5.96 11.03
CA THR A 42 17.33 -4.91 11.56
C THR A 42 17.15 -3.76 10.56
N VAL A 43 18.17 -3.52 9.74
CA VAL A 43 18.14 -2.45 8.74
C VAL A 43 17.74 -3.02 7.38
N ARG A 44 16.58 -2.63 6.88
CA ARG A 44 16.03 -3.13 5.62
C ARG A 44 15.63 -1.97 4.72
N VAL A 45 15.74 -2.18 3.42
CA VAL A 45 15.28 -1.26 2.38
C VAL A 45 13.96 -1.75 1.82
N PHE A 46 13.06 -0.80 1.63
CA PHE A 46 11.79 -1.03 0.98
C PHE A 46 12.00 -1.05 -0.53
N SER A 47 11.67 -2.17 -1.17
CA SER A 47 11.77 -2.32 -2.63
C SER A 47 10.38 -2.57 -3.23
N PRO A 48 9.97 -1.82 -4.28
CA PRO A 48 8.71 -2.04 -4.95
C PRO A 48 8.71 -3.37 -5.69
N ARG A 49 7.53 -3.97 -5.80
CA ARG A 49 7.30 -5.19 -6.57
C ARG A 49 6.08 -5.03 -7.45
N GLU A 50 6.14 -5.53 -8.66
CA GLU A 50 5.03 -5.53 -9.59
C GLU A 50 3.93 -6.47 -9.09
N SER A 51 2.98 -5.91 -8.32
CA SER A 51 1.81 -6.62 -7.82
C SER A 51 0.66 -5.66 -7.59
N HIS A 52 -0.54 -6.06 -7.99
CA HIS A 52 -1.77 -5.31 -7.71
C HIS A 52 -2.28 -5.53 -6.28
N ILE A 53 -1.82 -6.60 -5.62
CA ILE A 53 -2.19 -6.94 -4.24
C ILE A 53 -1.37 -6.06 -3.30
N PRO A 54 -2.00 -5.23 -2.43
CA PRO A 54 -1.32 -4.23 -1.63
C PRO A 54 -0.17 -4.78 -0.79
N GLU A 55 -0.39 -5.86 -0.07
CA GLU A 55 0.60 -6.51 0.79
C GLU A 55 1.73 -7.22 0.02
N LYS A 56 1.60 -7.39 -1.30
CA LYS A 56 2.61 -8.00 -2.18
C LYS A 56 3.27 -6.99 -3.11
N SER A 57 2.91 -5.72 -3.01
CA SER A 57 3.44 -4.65 -3.87
C SER A 57 4.83 -4.17 -3.46
N TYR A 58 5.37 -4.68 -2.37
CA TYR A 58 6.70 -4.38 -1.87
C TYR A 58 7.32 -5.56 -1.15
N ILE A 59 8.64 -5.53 -1.03
CA ILE A 59 9.43 -6.45 -0.21
C ILE A 59 10.47 -5.64 0.57
N PHE A 60 10.90 -6.18 1.70
CA PHE A 60 12.04 -5.67 2.43
C PHE A 60 13.29 -6.46 2.05
N THR A 61 14.32 -5.75 1.58
CA THR A 61 15.62 -6.33 1.17
C THR A 61 16.74 -5.77 2.02
N SER A 62 17.87 -6.47 2.06
CA SER A 62 19.08 -5.90 2.68
C SER A 62 19.56 -4.70 1.87
N PRO A 63 20.03 -3.61 2.54
CA PRO A 63 20.54 -2.43 1.86
C PRO A 63 21.73 -2.70 0.91
N ALA A 64 22.50 -3.75 1.16
CA ALA A 64 23.63 -4.14 0.31
C ALA A 64 23.23 -4.56 -1.11
N ASN A 65 21.98 -4.97 -1.30
CA ASN A 65 21.54 -5.58 -2.56
C ASN A 65 20.78 -4.62 -3.49
N ASN A 66 20.32 -3.46 -3.04
CA ASN A 66 19.48 -2.60 -3.86
C ASN A 66 19.40 -1.16 -3.33
N LEU A 67 20.36 -0.34 -3.73
CA LEU A 67 20.17 1.11 -3.76
C LEU A 67 19.77 1.61 -5.16
N GLN A 68 19.52 0.72 -6.11
CA GLN A 68 18.87 1.09 -7.35
C GLN A 68 17.39 1.32 -7.01
N ILE A 69 17.03 2.58 -6.94
CA ILE A 69 15.64 3.03 -6.94
C ILE A 69 15.14 2.79 -8.37
N ASP A 70 14.69 1.57 -8.64
CA ASP A 70 13.93 1.30 -9.85
C ASP A 70 12.74 2.25 -9.87
N ASN A 71 12.44 2.79 -11.05
CA ASN A 71 11.36 3.75 -11.23
C ASN A 71 10.08 3.21 -10.59
N TRP A 72 9.69 3.79 -9.47
CA TRP A 72 8.43 3.43 -8.81
C TRP A 72 7.28 3.74 -9.76
N PRO A 73 6.45 2.77 -10.13
CA PRO A 73 5.33 3.04 -11.03
C PRO A 73 4.40 4.09 -10.39
N ILE A 74 4.23 5.22 -11.09
CA ILE A 74 3.35 6.28 -10.63
C ILE A 74 1.92 5.73 -10.64
N GLN A 75 1.38 5.44 -9.47
CA GLN A 75 -0.01 5.02 -9.34
C GLN A 75 -0.89 6.27 -9.27
N HIS A 76 -1.78 6.41 -10.24
CA HIS A 76 -2.75 7.53 -10.28
C HIS A 76 -3.85 7.42 -9.21
N LYS A 77 -3.99 6.26 -8.55
CA LYS A 77 -5.00 6.06 -7.50
C LYS A 77 -4.40 6.34 -6.12
N ALA A 78 -5.15 7.10 -5.31
CA ALA A 78 -4.77 7.34 -3.93
C ALA A 78 -4.68 6.03 -3.14
N ARG A 79 -3.52 5.79 -2.52
CA ARG A 79 -3.28 4.64 -1.65
C ARG A 79 -3.14 5.12 -0.20
N PRO A 80 -3.49 4.28 0.80
CA PRO A 80 -3.32 4.64 2.20
C PRO A 80 -1.84 4.90 2.52
N LYS A 81 -1.58 5.85 3.41
CA LYS A 81 -0.24 6.14 3.91
C LYS A 81 0.26 5.06 4.86
N ILE A 82 -0.67 4.46 5.59
CA ILE A 82 -0.39 3.37 6.53
C ILE A 82 -1.15 2.15 6.02
N LEU A 83 -0.43 1.08 5.71
CA LEU A 83 -0.97 -0.22 5.36
C LEU A 83 -0.63 -1.20 6.48
N PHE A 84 -1.63 -1.98 6.90
CA PHE A 84 -1.48 -3.00 7.94
C PHE A 84 -2.16 -4.29 7.52
N GLU A 85 -1.93 -5.36 8.28
CA GLU A 85 -2.60 -6.64 8.04
C GLU A 85 -4.12 -6.47 8.14
N PRO A 86 -4.89 -7.11 7.23
CA PRO A 86 -6.34 -7.00 7.23
C PRO A 86 -6.96 -7.39 8.57
N GLN A 87 -7.73 -6.47 9.15
CA GLN A 87 -8.43 -6.68 10.42
C GLN A 87 -9.94 -6.66 10.22
N PRO A 88 -10.70 -7.57 10.85
CA PRO A 88 -12.15 -7.57 10.75
C PRO A 88 -12.76 -6.35 11.44
N ILE A 89 -13.81 -5.81 10.85
CA ILE A 89 -14.64 -4.78 11.47
C ILE A 89 -15.99 -5.36 11.88
N ILE A 90 -16.60 -4.77 12.90
CA ILE A 90 -17.95 -5.13 13.35
C ILE A 90 -18.94 -4.15 12.70
N MET A 91 -19.80 -4.66 11.82
CA MET A 91 -20.85 -3.87 11.20
C MET A 91 -21.98 -3.60 12.20
N LEU A 92 -22.27 -2.32 12.45
CA LEU A 92 -23.33 -1.92 13.38
C LEU A 92 -24.61 -1.47 12.66
N LYS A 93 -24.47 -0.88 11.46
CA LYS A 93 -25.60 -0.45 10.61
C LYS A 93 -25.22 -0.54 9.14
N GLN A 94 -25.98 -1.28 8.38
CA GLN A 94 -25.84 -1.38 6.91
C GLN A 94 -26.72 -0.33 6.22
N ILE A 95 -26.25 0.14 5.04
CA ILE A 95 -27.03 1.07 4.19
C ILE A 95 -28.03 0.31 3.32
N SER A 96 -27.79 -0.96 3.06
CA SER A 96 -28.57 -1.75 2.10
C SER A 96 -28.69 -3.21 2.55
N LYS A 97 -29.60 -3.92 1.86
CA LYS A 97 -29.89 -5.34 2.11
C LYS A 97 -28.61 -6.19 2.09
N LEU A 98 -28.64 -7.30 2.83
CA LEU A 98 -27.59 -8.32 2.86
C LEU A 98 -27.09 -8.62 1.44
N GLY A 99 -25.76 -8.57 1.21
CA GLY A 99 -25.15 -8.80 -0.12
C GLY A 99 -24.85 -7.51 -0.92
N SER A 100 -24.97 -6.33 -0.34
CA SER A 100 -24.58 -5.08 -0.98
C SER A 100 -23.06 -4.92 -1.00
N ASP A 101 -22.51 -4.55 -2.17
CA ASP A 101 -21.08 -4.23 -2.36
C ASP A 101 -20.67 -2.94 -1.62
N LYS A 102 -21.61 -2.18 -1.06
CA LYS A 102 -21.35 -0.91 -0.40
C LYS A 102 -20.89 -1.09 1.04
N PRO A 103 -19.92 -0.28 1.51
CA PRO A 103 -19.47 -0.34 2.90
C PRO A 103 -20.60 -0.04 3.89
N PRO A 104 -20.51 -0.55 5.15
CA PRO A 104 -21.50 -0.29 6.17
C PRO A 104 -21.54 1.20 6.51
N ARG A 105 -22.71 1.72 6.86
CA ARG A 105 -22.84 3.12 7.30
C ARG A 105 -22.18 3.38 8.66
N LEU A 106 -22.25 2.40 9.54
CA LEU A 106 -21.70 2.47 10.89
C LEU A 106 -20.96 1.16 11.19
N PHE A 107 -19.70 1.26 11.62
CA PHE A 107 -18.89 0.11 12.02
C PHE A 107 -18.10 0.40 13.29
N SER A 108 -17.62 -0.67 13.93
CA SER A 108 -16.70 -0.58 15.06
C SER A 108 -15.37 -1.25 14.70
N TRP A 109 -14.27 -0.58 15.06
CA TRP A 109 -12.92 -1.09 14.91
C TRP A 109 -12.04 -0.55 16.05
N GLY A 110 -11.20 -1.41 16.64
CA GLY A 110 -10.36 -1.02 17.79
C GLY A 110 -11.14 -0.49 18.99
N GLY A 111 -12.37 -0.98 19.21
CA GLY A 111 -13.24 -0.50 20.29
C GLY A 111 -13.95 0.84 20.03
N GLN A 112 -13.65 1.50 18.91
CA GLN A 112 -14.28 2.77 18.54
C GLN A 112 -15.35 2.58 17.45
N LYS A 113 -16.34 3.47 17.43
CA LYS A 113 -17.43 3.49 16.44
C LYS A 113 -17.17 4.59 15.42
N TYR A 114 -17.33 4.25 14.14
CA TYR A 114 -17.11 5.15 13.01
C TYR A 114 -18.35 5.20 12.12
N GLU A 115 -18.94 6.38 11.97
CA GLU A 115 -20.01 6.63 11.01
C GLU A 115 -19.40 7.15 9.71
N ILE A 116 -19.73 6.51 8.58
CA ILE A 116 -19.21 6.88 7.26
C ILE A 116 -20.02 8.04 6.69
N SER A 117 -19.34 9.15 6.41
CA SER A 117 -19.90 10.33 5.73
C SER A 117 -19.76 10.23 4.20
N LYS A 118 -18.66 9.65 3.70
CA LYS A 118 -18.37 9.51 2.27
C LYS A 118 -17.65 8.20 1.98
N ALA A 119 -18.04 7.56 0.89
CA ALA A 119 -17.36 6.35 0.38
C ALA A 119 -17.10 6.49 -1.11
N ILE A 120 -15.88 6.15 -1.55
CA ILE A 120 -15.43 6.17 -2.94
C ILE A 120 -14.94 4.77 -3.29
N GLY A 121 -15.46 4.19 -4.37
CA GLY A 121 -15.14 2.84 -4.81
C GLY A 121 -16.31 2.20 -5.56
N PRO A 122 -16.28 0.87 -5.79
CA PRO A 122 -15.21 -0.04 -5.40
C PRO A 122 -14.01 -0.01 -6.35
N GLU A 123 -12.84 -0.23 -5.81
CA GLU A 123 -11.69 -0.68 -6.59
C GLU A 123 -11.60 -2.20 -6.45
N ARG A 124 -11.69 -2.91 -7.57
CA ARG A 124 -11.65 -4.36 -7.60
C ARG A 124 -10.23 -4.83 -7.82
N ILE A 125 -9.73 -5.65 -6.90
CA ILE A 125 -8.41 -6.27 -6.97
C ILE A 125 -8.60 -7.77 -6.91
N SER A 126 -8.29 -8.44 -8.03
CA SER A 126 -8.33 -9.90 -8.13
C SER A 126 -6.99 -10.49 -7.72
N SER A 127 -7.01 -11.66 -7.09
CA SER A 127 -5.79 -12.42 -6.85
C SER A 127 -5.21 -12.92 -8.18
N ASN A 128 -3.90 -13.19 -8.21
CA ASN A 128 -3.22 -13.76 -9.37
C ASN A 128 -3.71 -15.19 -9.59
N TRP A 129 -4.74 -15.38 -10.43
CA TRP A 129 -5.40 -16.66 -10.67
C TRP A 129 -4.44 -17.77 -11.15
N TRP A 130 -3.29 -17.40 -11.78
CA TRP A 130 -2.29 -18.35 -12.26
C TRP A 130 -1.34 -18.87 -11.16
N LEU A 131 -1.31 -18.25 -9.99
CA LEU A 131 -0.50 -18.68 -8.84
C LEU A 131 -1.27 -19.57 -7.87
N VAL A 132 -2.55 -19.81 -8.13
CA VAL A 132 -3.42 -20.54 -7.21
C VAL A 132 -3.18 -22.04 -7.32
N LYS A 133 -2.27 -22.53 -6.51
CA LYS A 133 -2.25 -23.96 -6.13
C LYS A 133 -3.48 -24.23 -5.26
N LYS A 134 -4.50 -24.88 -5.85
CA LYS A 134 -5.62 -25.67 -5.25
C LYS A 134 -6.29 -25.25 -3.91
N ASN A 135 -5.89 -24.22 -3.22
CA ASN A 135 -6.49 -23.81 -1.95
C ASN A 135 -7.17 -22.44 -2.09
N HIS A 136 -8.42 -22.44 -2.49
CA HIS A 136 -9.51 -21.47 -2.24
C HIS A 136 -9.24 -19.98 -1.98
N GLU A 137 -8.08 -19.43 -2.34
CA GLU A 137 -7.73 -18.01 -2.10
C GLU A 137 -8.03 -17.08 -3.29
N ASN A 138 -8.88 -17.51 -4.22
CA ASN A 138 -9.37 -16.68 -5.34
C ASN A 138 -10.49 -15.74 -4.88
N ALA A 139 -10.26 -15.00 -3.81
CA ALA A 139 -11.21 -14.00 -3.38
C ALA A 139 -10.93 -12.68 -4.10
N GLU A 140 -11.87 -12.23 -4.90
CA GLU A 140 -11.88 -10.86 -5.41
C GLU A 140 -12.12 -9.91 -4.23
N ARG A 141 -11.27 -8.89 -4.08
CA ARG A 141 -11.37 -7.89 -3.03
C ARG A 141 -11.92 -6.59 -3.61
N HIS A 142 -13.01 -6.10 -3.05
CA HIS A 142 -13.63 -4.83 -3.42
C HIS A 142 -13.25 -3.77 -2.39
N TYR A 143 -12.31 -2.91 -2.74
CA TYR A 143 -11.78 -1.87 -1.86
C TYR A 143 -12.58 -0.58 -1.95
N TRP A 144 -12.79 0.04 -0.80
CA TRP A 144 -13.45 1.32 -0.66
C TRP A 144 -12.63 2.26 0.20
N GLN A 145 -12.44 3.46 -0.31
CA GLN A 145 -11.93 4.57 0.49
C GLN A 145 -13.12 5.22 1.21
N VAL A 146 -13.11 5.21 2.53
CA VAL A 146 -14.20 5.76 3.34
C VAL A 146 -13.69 6.87 4.22
N LYS A 147 -14.52 7.93 4.36
CA LYS A 147 -14.31 9.03 5.28
C LYS A 147 -15.37 8.97 6.36
N SER A 148 -14.96 9.01 7.62
CA SER A 148 -15.87 9.07 8.76
C SER A 148 -16.30 10.49 9.04
N THR A 149 -17.37 10.66 9.81
CA THR A 149 -17.85 11.96 10.29
C THR A 149 -16.86 12.65 11.21
N CYS A 150 -16.01 11.88 11.92
CA CYS A 150 -14.94 12.42 12.77
C CYS A 150 -13.67 12.79 12.00
N GLY A 151 -13.66 12.69 10.66
CA GLY A 151 -12.53 13.07 9.82
C GLY A 151 -11.51 11.95 9.52
N SER A 152 -11.61 10.80 10.16
CA SER A 152 -10.72 9.67 9.87
C SER A 152 -10.98 9.09 8.48
N HIS A 153 -9.92 8.70 7.76
CA HIS A 153 -10.00 8.10 6.44
C HIS A 153 -9.46 6.68 6.49
N PHE A 154 -10.26 5.71 6.03
CA PHE A 154 -9.92 4.29 6.07
C PHE A 154 -10.03 3.64 4.69
N TRP A 155 -9.28 2.56 4.52
CA TRP A 155 -9.38 1.68 3.38
C TRP A 155 -10.00 0.36 3.82
N LEU A 156 -11.27 0.20 3.48
CA LEU A 156 -12.07 -1.00 3.78
C LEU A 156 -12.17 -1.88 2.54
N PHE A 157 -12.24 -3.17 2.72
CA PHE A 157 -12.61 -4.06 1.64
C PHE A 157 -13.55 -5.18 2.09
N ASN A 158 -14.32 -5.66 1.12
CA ASN A 158 -15.12 -6.88 1.23
C ASN A 158 -14.45 -7.96 0.38
N SER A 159 -14.24 -9.14 0.93
CA SER A 159 -13.68 -10.30 0.24
C SER A 159 -14.81 -11.25 -0.16
N ARG A 160 -15.05 -11.36 -1.46
CA ARG A 160 -15.99 -12.34 -1.99
C ARG A 160 -15.26 -13.65 -2.25
N LYS A 161 -15.60 -14.69 -1.50
CA LYS A 161 -15.19 -16.06 -1.83
C LYS A 161 -16.17 -16.61 -2.85
N ASN A 162 -15.67 -17.03 -4.02
CA ASN A 162 -16.43 -17.85 -4.98
C ASN A 162 -16.58 -19.28 -4.46
N SER A 163 -17.22 -19.46 -3.31
CA SER A 163 -17.67 -20.77 -2.87
C SER A 163 -19.10 -20.95 -3.44
N GLY A 164 -19.29 -21.92 -4.32
CA GLY A 164 -20.55 -22.20 -5.00
C GLY A 164 -21.73 -22.60 -4.10
N VAL A 165 -21.71 -22.25 -2.85
CA VAL A 165 -22.80 -22.39 -1.87
C VAL A 165 -23.10 -21.00 -1.35
N ASN A 166 -24.38 -20.63 -1.29
CA ASN A 166 -24.95 -19.33 -0.90
C ASN A 166 -24.61 -18.81 0.51
N ASP A 167 -23.42 -19.09 1.03
CA ASP A 167 -22.98 -18.60 2.32
C ASP A 167 -22.12 -17.33 2.13
N TYR A 168 -22.80 -16.24 1.75
CA TYR A 168 -22.23 -14.88 1.67
C TYR A 168 -22.06 -14.35 3.10
N LYS A 169 -21.02 -14.77 3.76
CA LYS A 169 -20.58 -14.10 4.97
C LYS A 169 -19.88 -12.83 4.55
N ASP A 170 -20.62 -11.72 4.45
CA ASP A 170 -20.11 -10.39 4.16
C ASP A 170 -19.16 -9.94 5.28
N THR A 171 -17.91 -10.40 5.18
CA THR A 171 -16.88 -9.98 6.13
C THR A 171 -16.19 -8.77 5.57
N TRP A 172 -16.41 -7.63 6.20
CA TRP A 172 -15.68 -6.41 5.91
C TRP A 172 -14.40 -6.34 6.73
N LEU A 173 -13.32 -5.95 6.06
CA LEU A 173 -12.01 -5.81 6.67
C LEU A 173 -11.48 -4.39 6.43
N ILE A 174 -10.67 -3.92 7.38
CA ILE A 174 -9.91 -2.69 7.26
C ILE A 174 -8.43 -3.05 7.04
N GLN A 175 -7.75 -2.36 6.11
CA GLN A 175 -6.36 -2.65 5.78
C GLN A 175 -5.48 -1.41 5.70
N GLY A 176 -6.03 -0.21 5.75
CA GLY A 176 -5.21 1.00 5.66
C GLY A 176 -5.89 2.26 6.16
N GLN A 177 -5.05 3.28 6.38
CA GLN A 177 -5.45 4.61 6.79
C GLN A 177 -4.74 5.66 5.92
N PHE A 178 -5.49 6.68 5.47
CA PHE A 178 -4.99 7.76 4.62
C PHE A 178 -4.44 8.94 5.42
#